data_f8c53d0f6c97bca582c0a3097685a654
#
_entry.id   f8c53d0f6c97bca582c0a3097685a654
#
_cell.length_a   1.000
_cell.length_b   1.000
_cell.length_c   1.000
_cell.angle_alpha   90.00
_cell.angle_beta   90.00
_cell.angle_gamma   90.00
#
_symmetry.space_group_name_H-M   'P 1'
#
loop_
_entity.id
_entity.type
_entity.pdbx_description
1 polymer ?
#
loop_
_entity_poly.entity_id
_entity_poly.type
_entity_poly.pdbx_seq_one_letter_code
_entity_poly.pdbx_strand_id
1 'polypeptide(L)'
;LSSHKYKLFTEKGFQLTKKYTSPRTYLGLDKYAAYKDYGESIWRIGYGSELINGHALSANDKATQKEIDKQFYEDLKHFSVEAEQYVFVNLNKNKRAALLSFAHSIGLCSFKSCRLLDLINSYASKTKIIKEWSPYINRIWMSGGDLMTSRRRSELDTYFAPDKEIPTFYHHKCHTKVCLLNIAETYNGCSHQIKGIEYLEKKLTELDPSGEVLRQFFRYWNSTPSGLGSPLRRKVDP
;
A
#
# COMPACT_ATOMS: atom_id res chain seq x y z
N LEU A 1 -2.52 -13.78 -21.85
CA LEU A 1 -2.86 -13.59 -20.42
C LEU A 1 -2.08 -12.40 -19.91
N SER A 2 -2.67 -11.20 -20.02
CA SER A 2 -2.07 -9.94 -19.56
C SER A 2 -2.09 -9.91 -18.03
N SER A 3 -0.93 -10.09 -17.43
CA SER A 3 -0.75 -9.94 -16.00
C SER A 3 -0.76 -8.45 -15.64
N HIS A 4 -1.91 -7.88 -15.38
CA HIS A 4 -2.01 -6.65 -14.60
C HIS A 4 -1.77 -7.01 -13.13
N LYS A 5 -0.56 -7.48 -12.83
CA LYS A 5 -0.13 -7.62 -11.45
C LYS A 5 0.05 -6.24 -10.87
N TYR A 6 -0.64 -5.97 -9.81
CA TYR A 6 -0.64 -4.69 -9.10
C TYR A 6 0.74 -4.46 -8.51
N LYS A 7 1.50 -3.55 -9.07
CA LYS A 7 2.86 -3.25 -8.59
C LYS A 7 2.76 -2.60 -7.21
N LEU A 8 3.26 -3.27 -6.19
CA LEU A 8 3.30 -2.74 -4.82
C LEU A 8 4.16 -1.49 -4.72
N PHE A 9 5.19 -1.38 -5.55
CA PHE A 9 6.04 -0.20 -5.62
C PHE A 9 5.28 1.05 -6.10
N THR A 10 5.45 2.13 -5.37
CA THR A 10 4.96 3.47 -5.73
C THR A 10 5.99 4.51 -5.28
N GLU A 11 6.06 5.64 -6.00
CA GLU A 11 6.92 6.76 -5.59
C GLU A 11 6.59 7.24 -4.16
N LYS A 12 5.30 7.32 -3.81
CA LYS A 12 4.85 7.64 -2.45
C LYS A 12 5.33 6.62 -1.43
N GLY A 13 5.34 5.33 -1.78
CA GLY A 13 5.86 4.25 -0.93
C GLY A 13 7.37 4.35 -0.72
N PHE A 14 8.11 4.68 -1.77
CA PHE A 14 9.54 4.95 -1.67
C PHE A 14 9.82 6.12 -0.72
N GLN A 15 9.16 7.27 -0.91
CA GLN A 15 9.34 8.44 -0.06
C GLN A 15 8.96 8.17 1.40
N LEU A 16 7.85 7.45 1.63
CA LEU A 16 7.43 7.06 2.97
C LEU A 16 8.46 6.14 3.64
N THR A 17 8.98 5.15 2.91
CA THR A 17 9.99 4.22 3.42
C THR A 17 11.29 4.96 3.74
N LYS A 18 11.77 5.77 2.80
CA LYS A 18 13.01 6.55 2.94
C LYS A 18 12.95 7.51 4.13
N LYS A 19 11.82 8.17 4.37
CA LYS A 19 11.62 9.09 5.50
C LYS A 19 11.97 8.47 6.86
N TYR A 20 11.72 7.17 7.01
CA TYR A 20 11.92 6.45 8.27
C TYR A 20 13.08 5.46 8.24
N THR A 21 13.91 5.53 7.21
CA THR A 21 15.12 4.71 7.09
C THR A 21 16.31 5.65 7.02
N SER A 22 17.13 5.70 8.07
CA SER A 22 18.31 6.55 8.10
C SER A 22 19.50 5.82 7.49
N PRO A 23 20.27 6.46 6.61
CA PRO A 23 21.50 5.88 6.12
C PRO A 23 22.54 5.83 7.23
N ARG A 24 23.41 4.82 7.19
CA ARG A 24 24.44 4.58 8.23
C ARG A 24 25.82 5.00 7.74
N THR A 25 26.71 5.21 8.71
CA THR A 25 28.14 5.50 8.49
C THR A 25 28.42 6.75 7.67
N TYR A 26 27.76 7.86 8.01
CA TYR A 26 28.02 9.16 7.41
C TYR A 26 29.44 9.66 7.77
N LEU A 27 30.22 10.04 6.76
CA LEU A 27 31.60 10.51 6.89
C LEU A 27 31.77 12.04 6.82
N GLY A 28 30.70 12.78 6.59
CA GLY A 28 30.73 14.19 6.21
C GLY A 28 30.86 14.38 4.69
N LEU A 29 30.68 15.63 4.24
CA LEU A 29 30.76 16.01 2.82
C LEU A 29 29.95 15.10 1.89
N ASP A 30 28.74 14.75 2.32
CA ASP A 30 27.81 13.95 1.54
C ASP A 30 28.30 12.53 1.17
N LYS A 31 29.19 11.96 2.02
CA LYS A 31 29.76 10.62 1.82
C LYS A 31 29.37 9.64 2.92
N TYR A 32 29.24 8.41 2.54
CA TYR A 32 28.94 7.26 3.40
C TYR A 32 29.95 6.16 3.17
N ALA A 33 30.38 5.46 4.23
CA ALA A 33 31.29 4.32 4.14
C ALA A 33 30.50 3.01 4.20
N ALA A 34 31.07 1.97 3.61
CA ALA A 34 30.61 0.61 3.80
C ALA A 34 30.79 0.18 5.27
N TYR A 35 29.89 -0.66 5.78
CA TYR A 35 29.91 -1.18 7.13
C TYR A 35 29.47 -2.65 7.14
N LYS A 36 29.74 -3.34 8.24
CA LYS A 36 29.16 -4.66 8.53
C LYS A 36 28.36 -4.58 9.81
N ASP A 37 27.25 -5.32 9.85
CA ASP A 37 26.57 -5.57 11.10
C ASP A 37 27.33 -6.61 11.93
N TYR A 38 27.19 -6.55 13.25
CA TYR A 38 27.93 -7.44 14.14
C TYR A 38 27.57 -8.92 13.86
N GLY A 39 28.60 -9.73 13.65
CA GLY A 39 28.45 -11.15 13.32
C GLY A 39 28.13 -11.44 11.84
N GLU A 40 28.00 -10.43 10.98
CA GLU A 40 27.74 -10.63 9.55
C GLU A 40 29.04 -10.57 8.72
N SER A 41 29.05 -11.36 7.64
CA SER A 41 30.15 -11.37 6.67
C SER A 41 29.95 -10.37 5.52
N ILE A 42 28.73 -9.91 5.30
CA ILE A 42 28.31 -9.10 4.16
C ILE A 42 28.53 -7.62 4.45
N TRP A 43 29.16 -6.89 3.52
CA TRP A 43 29.29 -5.45 3.56
C TRP A 43 27.99 -4.77 3.09
N ARG A 44 27.63 -3.68 3.75
CA ARG A 44 26.47 -2.84 3.41
C ARG A 44 26.86 -1.37 3.35
N ILE A 45 26.08 -0.56 2.66
CA ILE A 45 26.27 0.88 2.58
C ILE A 45 24.92 1.63 2.64
N GLY A 46 24.96 2.85 3.16
CA GLY A 46 23.79 3.73 3.19
C GLY A 46 22.60 3.13 3.92
N TYR A 47 21.54 2.83 3.21
CA TYR A 47 20.29 2.31 3.76
C TYR A 47 20.28 0.78 3.97
N GLY A 48 21.43 0.14 3.86
CA GLY A 48 21.58 -1.30 4.05
C GLY A 48 21.77 -2.07 2.74
N SER A 49 22.06 -1.40 1.65
CA SER A 49 22.33 -1.99 0.35
C SER A 49 23.60 -2.82 0.35
N GLU A 50 23.57 -3.99 -0.26
CA GLU A 50 24.71 -4.92 -0.40
C GLU A 50 25.52 -4.68 -1.68
N LEU A 51 24.98 -3.84 -2.56
CA LEU A 51 25.60 -3.44 -3.82
C LEU A 51 25.66 -1.91 -3.90
N ILE A 52 26.59 -1.40 -4.69
CA ILE A 52 26.65 0.01 -5.12
C ILE A 52 27.12 0.07 -6.57
N ASN A 53 26.41 0.80 -7.43
CA ASN A 53 26.73 0.91 -8.86
C ASN A 53 26.94 -0.46 -9.55
N GLY A 54 26.22 -1.50 -9.08
CA GLY A 54 26.24 -2.84 -9.67
C GLY A 54 27.35 -3.78 -9.18
N HIS A 55 28.18 -3.37 -8.20
CA HIS A 55 29.22 -4.25 -7.64
C HIS A 55 29.04 -4.50 -6.15
N ALA A 56 29.51 -5.67 -5.71
CA ALA A 56 29.54 -6.04 -4.30
C ALA A 56 30.52 -5.14 -3.53
N LEU A 57 30.17 -4.89 -2.28
CA LEU A 57 30.89 -3.96 -1.42
C LEU A 57 32.11 -4.58 -0.72
N SER A 58 33.08 -3.75 -0.44
CA SER A 58 34.27 -4.02 0.37
C SER A 58 34.45 -2.98 1.49
N ALA A 59 35.44 -3.19 2.37
CA ALA A 59 35.71 -2.30 3.52
C ALA A 59 35.99 -0.84 3.13
N ASN A 60 36.52 -0.61 1.95
CA ASN A 60 37.01 0.71 1.53
C ASN A 60 35.98 1.48 0.67
N ASP A 61 34.85 0.86 0.38
CA ASP A 61 33.86 1.48 -0.48
C ASP A 61 33.17 2.66 0.20
N LYS A 62 33.01 3.70 -0.59
CA LYS A 62 32.32 4.93 -0.22
C LYS A 62 31.35 5.34 -1.31
N ALA A 63 30.26 5.93 -0.92
CA ALA A 63 29.27 6.44 -1.86
C ALA A 63 28.73 7.79 -1.39
N THR A 64 28.27 8.58 -2.34
CA THR A 64 27.57 9.83 -2.09
C THR A 64 26.12 9.59 -1.71
N GLN A 65 25.45 10.60 -1.14
CA GLN A 65 24.02 10.56 -0.85
C GLN A 65 23.20 10.20 -2.10
N LYS A 66 23.56 10.76 -3.25
CA LYS A 66 22.88 10.49 -4.52
C LYS A 66 22.99 9.02 -4.96
N GLU A 67 24.17 8.43 -4.77
CA GLU A 67 24.39 7.02 -5.12
C GLU A 67 23.65 6.07 -4.19
N ILE A 68 23.70 6.31 -2.88
CA ILE A 68 22.94 5.47 -1.93
C ILE A 68 21.43 5.63 -2.09
N ASP A 69 20.94 6.82 -2.43
CA ASP A 69 19.53 7.06 -2.73
C ASP A 69 19.07 6.29 -3.96
N LYS A 70 19.87 6.33 -5.03
CA LYS A 70 19.60 5.58 -6.26
C LYS A 70 19.59 4.08 -6.00
N GLN A 71 20.58 3.58 -5.25
CA GLN A 71 20.66 2.16 -4.94
C GLN A 71 19.48 1.74 -4.08
N PHE A 72 19.11 2.50 -3.05
CA PHE A 72 17.96 2.21 -2.20
C PHE A 72 16.64 2.19 -2.99
N TYR A 73 16.50 3.06 -4.00
CA TYR A 73 15.35 3.05 -4.89
C TYR A 73 15.24 1.71 -5.65
N GLU A 74 16.34 1.23 -6.21
CA GLU A 74 16.35 -0.05 -6.93
C GLU A 74 16.14 -1.25 -5.97
N ASP A 75 16.78 -1.25 -4.81
CA ASP A 75 16.61 -2.30 -3.80
C ASP A 75 15.15 -2.40 -3.34
N LEU A 76 14.51 -1.27 -3.06
CA LEU A 76 13.11 -1.24 -2.63
C LEU A 76 12.17 -1.68 -3.74
N LYS A 77 12.52 -1.39 -5.00
CA LYS A 77 11.77 -1.84 -6.16
C LYS A 77 11.87 -3.36 -6.32
N HIS A 78 13.06 -3.94 -6.16
CA HIS A 78 13.24 -5.40 -6.15
C HIS A 78 12.50 -6.05 -4.99
N PHE A 79 12.66 -5.54 -3.76
CA PHE A 79 11.90 -5.99 -2.59
C PHE A 79 10.39 -5.97 -2.83
N SER A 80 9.89 -4.92 -3.50
CA SER A 80 8.46 -4.79 -3.78
C SER A 80 7.92 -5.90 -4.69
N VAL A 81 8.72 -6.39 -5.63
CA VAL A 81 8.33 -7.51 -6.53
C VAL A 81 8.17 -8.80 -5.72
N GLU A 82 9.04 -9.04 -4.75
CA GLU A 82 8.94 -10.21 -3.88
C GLU A 82 7.75 -10.09 -2.92
N ALA A 83 7.57 -8.92 -2.29
CA ALA A 83 6.47 -8.68 -1.35
C ALA A 83 5.10 -8.73 -2.04
N GLU A 84 5.01 -8.30 -3.29
CA GLU A 84 3.78 -8.30 -4.09
C GLU A 84 3.19 -9.69 -4.30
N GLN A 85 4.01 -10.74 -4.30
CA GLN A 85 3.57 -12.13 -4.48
C GLN A 85 2.62 -12.58 -3.36
N TYR A 86 2.62 -11.92 -2.23
CA TYR A 86 1.78 -12.22 -1.07
C TYR A 86 0.55 -11.30 -0.95
N VAL A 87 0.39 -10.33 -1.86
CA VAL A 87 -0.76 -9.41 -1.87
C VAL A 87 -1.73 -9.83 -2.96
N PHE A 88 -2.88 -10.39 -2.55
CA PHE A 88 -3.87 -11.00 -3.46
C PHE A 88 -5.03 -10.06 -3.80
N VAL A 89 -5.03 -8.85 -3.23
CA VAL A 89 -6.11 -7.88 -3.37
C VAL A 89 -5.67 -6.65 -4.16
N ASN A 90 -6.62 -6.00 -4.79
CA ASN A 90 -6.35 -4.72 -5.44
C ASN A 90 -6.25 -3.61 -4.38
N LEU A 91 -5.10 -2.96 -4.32
CA LEU A 91 -4.83 -1.86 -3.42
C LEU A 91 -4.64 -0.56 -4.20
N ASN A 92 -5.24 0.52 -3.73
CA ASN A 92 -4.98 1.85 -4.25
C ASN A 92 -3.53 2.31 -3.94
N LYS A 93 -3.09 3.42 -4.52
CA LYS A 93 -1.71 3.92 -4.38
C LYS A 93 -1.32 4.18 -2.92
N ASN A 94 -2.24 4.69 -2.09
CA ASN A 94 -1.99 4.97 -0.68
C ASN A 94 -1.82 3.66 0.12
N LYS A 95 -2.69 2.69 -0.08
CA LYS A 95 -2.60 1.38 0.56
C LYS A 95 -1.32 0.65 0.17
N ARG A 96 -0.95 0.69 -1.12
CA ARG A 96 0.33 0.13 -1.61
C ARG A 96 1.52 0.82 -0.97
N ALA A 97 1.54 2.16 -0.93
CA ALA A 97 2.61 2.93 -0.32
C ALA A 97 2.84 2.57 1.15
N ALA A 98 1.76 2.51 1.93
CA ALA A 98 1.81 2.14 3.34
C ALA A 98 2.29 0.70 3.55
N LEU A 99 1.76 -0.23 2.74
CA LEU A 99 2.08 -1.64 2.85
C LEU A 99 3.53 -1.93 2.45
N LEU A 100 4.06 -1.24 1.43
CA LEU A 100 5.47 -1.33 1.06
C LEU A 100 6.39 -0.90 2.20
N SER A 101 6.13 0.27 2.81
CA SER A 101 6.91 0.76 3.95
C SER A 101 6.84 -0.20 5.14
N PHE A 102 5.65 -0.70 5.44
CA PHE A 102 5.44 -1.68 6.51
C PHE A 102 6.21 -2.98 6.25
N ALA A 103 6.03 -3.58 5.07
CA ALA A 103 6.69 -4.83 4.68
C ALA A 103 8.22 -4.72 4.72
N HIS A 104 8.79 -3.63 4.17
CA HIS A 104 10.23 -3.37 4.21
C HIS A 104 10.76 -3.29 5.65
N SER A 105 10.01 -2.65 6.55
CA SER A 105 10.45 -2.47 7.94
C SER A 105 10.43 -3.75 8.77
N ILE A 106 9.49 -4.67 8.53
CA ILE A 106 9.41 -5.93 9.29
C ILE A 106 10.14 -7.08 8.60
N GLY A 107 10.56 -6.87 7.35
CA GLY A 107 11.20 -7.88 6.52
C GLY A 107 10.19 -8.83 5.86
N LEU A 108 10.62 -9.42 4.74
CA LEU A 108 9.76 -10.27 3.90
C LEU A 108 9.24 -11.50 4.64
N CYS A 109 10.11 -12.15 5.45
CA CYS A 109 9.74 -13.34 6.21
C CYS A 109 8.61 -13.07 7.22
N SER A 110 8.70 -11.95 7.94
CA SER A 110 7.64 -11.53 8.87
C SER A 110 6.40 -11.06 8.13
N PHE A 111 6.58 -10.38 7.01
CA PHE A 111 5.47 -9.84 6.22
C PHE A 111 4.56 -10.94 5.69
N LYS A 112 5.13 -11.98 5.06
CA LYS A 112 4.36 -13.07 4.45
C LYS A 112 3.53 -13.90 5.45
N SER A 113 3.89 -13.86 6.74
CA SER A 113 3.23 -14.61 7.82
C SER A 113 2.46 -13.72 8.80
N CYS A 114 2.36 -12.41 8.56
CA CYS A 114 1.69 -11.53 9.49
C CYS A 114 0.17 -11.53 9.29
N ARG A 115 -0.56 -11.57 10.40
CA ARG A 115 -2.02 -11.53 10.40
C ARG A 115 -2.59 -10.26 9.75
N LEU A 116 -1.85 -9.15 9.79
CA LEU A 116 -2.28 -7.92 9.11
C LEU A 116 -2.44 -8.13 7.61
N LEU A 117 -1.52 -8.84 6.97
CA LEU A 117 -1.61 -9.17 5.54
C LEU A 117 -2.81 -10.07 5.24
N ASP A 118 -3.09 -11.07 6.10
CA ASP A 118 -4.27 -11.93 5.95
C ASP A 118 -5.56 -11.13 6.02
N LEU A 119 -5.65 -10.18 6.96
CA LEU A 119 -6.80 -9.29 7.07
C LEU A 119 -6.95 -8.38 5.83
N ILE A 120 -5.85 -7.88 5.30
CA ILE A 120 -5.86 -7.08 4.08
C ILE A 120 -6.33 -7.94 2.89
N ASN A 121 -5.77 -9.13 2.73
CA ASN A 121 -6.11 -10.06 1.64
C ASN A 121 -7.56 -10.57 1.72
N SER A 122 -8.15 -10.59 2.91
CA SER A 122 -9.56 -10.95 3.12
C SER A 122 -10.52 -9.76 3.08
N TYR A 123 -10.05 -8.56 2.69
CA TYR A 123 -10.85 -7.33 2.71
C TYR A 123 -11.50 -7.04 4.06
N ALA A 124 -10.78 -7.31 5.16
CA ALA A 124 -11.31 -7.08 6.50
C ALA A 124 -11.70 -5.61 6.72
N SER A 125 -12.65 -5.38 7.62
CA SER A 125 -13.11 -4.04 7.94
C SER A 125 -11.98 -3.14 8.46
N LYS A 126 -12.12 -1.82 8.28
CA LYS A 126 -11.20 -0.80 8.79
C LYS A 126 -10.86 -1.01 10.26
N THR A 127 -11.87 -1.28 11.08
CA THR A 127 -11.70 -1.51 12.53
C THR A 127 -10.79 -2.72 12.82
N LYS A 128 -10.95 -3.82 12.09
CA LYS A 128 -10.10 -5.01 12.25
C LYS A 128 -8.65 -4.72 11.85
N ILE A 129 -8.44 -4.03 10.73
CA ILE A 129 -7.10 -3.63 10.26
C ILE A 129 -6.44 -2.71 11.27
N ILE A 130 -7.12 -1.67 11.77
CA ILE A 130 -6.59 -0.74 12.79
C ILE A 130 -6.22 -1.51 14.06
N LYS A 131 -7.11 -2.41 14.54
CA LYS A 131 -6.85 -3.21 15.73
C LYS A 131 -5.59 -4.05 15.59
N GLU A 132 -5.36 -4.65 14.42
CA GLU A 132 -4.18 -5.47 14.14
C GLU A 132 -2.92 -4.63 13.93
N TRP A 133 -3.05 -3.39 13.41
CA TRP A 133 -1.91 -2.48 13.24
C TRP A 133 -1.44 -1.86 14.57
N SER A 134 -2.36 -1.66 15.51
CA SER A 134 -2.09 -1.00 16.80
C SER A 134 -0.94 -1.62 17.62
N PRO A 135 -0.77 -2.95 17.73
CA PRO A 135 0.37 -3.55 18.42
C PRO A 135 1.73 -3.15 17.84
N TYR A 136 1.80 -2.91 16.52
CA TYR A 136 3.04 -2.44 15.87
C TYR A 136 3.35 -0.97 16.20
N ILE A 137 2.34 -0.17 16.51
CA ILE A 137 2.49 1.22 16.97
C ILE A 137 2.99 1.25 18.41
N ASN A 138 2.43 0.39 19.28
CA ASN A 138 2.61 0.44 20.72
C ASN A 138 3.82 -0.36 21.23
N ARG A 139 4.62 -0.97 20.36
CA ARG A 139 5.84 -1.70 20.75
C ARG A 139 6.98 -0.75 21.08
N ILE A 140 6.86 -0.04 22.20
CA ILE A 140 7.81 0.97 22.69
C ILE A 140 9.19 0.38 23.03
N TRP A 141 9.27 -0.91 23.28
CA TRP A 141 10.48 -1.63 23.74
C TRP A 141 11.26 -2.37 22.63
N MET A 142 10.85 -2.28 21.38
CA MET A 142 11.70 -2.68 20.26
C MET A 142 12.63 -1.51 19.89
N SER A 143 13.91 -1.81 19.69
CA SER A 143 14.94 -0.84 19.28
C SER A 143 14.46 0.08 18.17
N GLY A 144 14.26 1.37 18.47
CA GLY A 144 13.75 2.35 17.53
C GLY A 144 12.77 3.38 18.12
N GLY A 145 12.23 3.14 19.31
CA GLY A 145 11.46 4.12 20.09
C GLY A 145 10.41 4.92 19.30
N ASP A 146 10.46 6.24 19.47
CA ASP A 146 9.51 7.18 18.87
C ASP A 146 9.52 7.20 17.32
N LEU A 147 10.67 6.90 16.70
CA LEU A 147 10.78 6.87 15.24
C LEU A 147 9.93 5.75 14.64
N MET A 148 9.99 4.55 15.25
CA MET A 148 9.19 3.42 14.79
C MET A 148 7.69 3.62 15.06
N THR A 149 7.34 4.21 16.19
CA THR A 149 5.96 4.61 16.49
C THR A 149 5.44 5.60 15.46
N SER A 150 6.23 6.63 15.14
CA SER A 150 5.91 7.65 14.13
C SER A 150 5.77 7.03 12.74
N ARG A 151 6.65 6.09 12.38
CA ARG A 151 6.57 5.33 11.12
C ARG A 151 5.25 4.58 11.03
N ARG A 152 4.90 3.78 12.04
CA ARG A 152 3.67 2.96 12.06
C ARG A 152 2.39 3.80 11.98
N ARG A 153 2.37 4.96 12.67
CA ARG A 153 1.26 5.92 12.58
C ARG A 153 1.16 6.49 11.16
N SER A 154 2.26 6.96 10.59
CA SER A 154 2.26 7.50 9.23
C SER A 154 1.88 6.45 8.17
N GLU A 155 2.26 5.19 8.36
CA GLU A 155 1.84 4.08 7.49
C GLU A 155 0.33 3.85 7.60
N LEU A 156 -0.22 3.80 8.82
CA LEU A 156 -1.66 3.63 9.06
C LEU A 156 -2.47 4.79 8.48
N ASP A 157 -2.04 6.03 8.73
CA ASP A 157 -2.68 7.24 8.20
C ASP A 157 -2.64 7.24 6.66
N THR A 158 -1.50 6.86 6.08
CA THR A 158 -1.35 6.74 4.63
C THR A 158 -2.26 5.65 4.07
N TYR A 159 -2.38 4.50 4.74
CA TYR A 159 -3.22 3.39 4.30
C TYR A 159 -4.69 3.78 4.18
N PHE A 160 -5.19 4.57 5.12
CA PHE A 160 -6.58 5.03 5.15
C PHE A 160 -6.79 6.44 4.57
N ALA A 161 -5.73 7.08 4.08
CA ALA A 161 -5.87 8.37 3.41
C ALA A 161 -6.74 8.22 2.16
N PRO A 162 -7.65 9.17 1.90
CA PRO A 162 -8.42 9.16 0.67
C PRO A 162 -7.47 9.20 -0.54
N ASP A 163 -7.72 8.32 -1.49
CA ASP A 163 -7.00 8.32 -2.76
C ASP A 163 -7.58 9.41 -3.64
N LYS A 164 -6.83 10.48 -3.84
CA LYS A 164 -7.25 11.54 -4.79
C LYS A 164 -7.36 11.03 -6.23
N GLU A 165 -6.79 9.85 -6.51
CA GLU A 165 -6.88 9.15 -7.79
C GLU A 165 -7.85 7.96 -7.75
N ILE A 166 -8.81 7.94 -6.81
CA ILE A 166 -9.98 7.06 -6.96
C ILE A 166 -10.52 7.32 -8.35
N PRO A 167 -10.81 6.27 -9.14
CA PRO A 167 -11.38 6.48 -10.44
C PRO A 167 -12.65 7.32 -10.28
N THR A 168 -12.47 8.62 -10.44
CA THR A 168 -13.56 9.54 -10.57
C THR A 168 -13.94 9.43 -12.03
N PHE A 169 -15.05 8.77 -12.29
CA PHE A 169 -15.62 8.81 -13.63
C PHE A 169 -16.05 10.25 -13.89
N TYR A 170 -15.29 10.90 -14.75
CA TYR A 170 -15.65 12.22 -15.22
C TYR A 170 -16.69 12.04 -16.32
N HIS A 171 -17.94 12.29 -15.98
CA HIS A 171 -18.98 12.32 -16.99
C HIS A 171 -18.93 13.64 -17.75
N HIS A 172 -18.45 13.61 -18.99
CA HIS A 172 -18.24 14.80 -19.82
C HIS A 172 -19.49 15.70 -20.00
N LYS A 173 -20.69 15.14 -19.81
CA LYS A 173 -21.95 15.90 -19.99
C LYS A 173 -22.43 16.64 -18.75
N CYS A 174 -22.06 16.25 -17.54
CA CYS A 174 -22.62 16.85 -16.32
C CYS A 174 -21.56 17.41 -15.37
N HIS A 175 -20.28 17.38 -15.70
CA HIS A 175 -19.17 17.83 -14.86
C HIS A 175 -19.17 17.27 -13.43
N THR A 176 -19.84 16.15 -13.19
CA THR A 176 -20.00 15.54 -11.86
C THR A 176 -18.99 14.42 -11.68
N LYS A 177 -18.21 14.50 -10.60
CA LYS A 177 -17.32 13.43 -10.18
C LYS A 177 -18.08 12.48 -9.25
N VAL A 178 -18.31 11.25 -9.70
CA VAL A 178 -18.90 10.21 -8.86
C VAL A 178 -17.78 9.35 -8.29
N CYS A 179 -17.61 9.38 -6.98
CA CYS A 179 -16.64 8.54 -6.28
C CYS A 179 -17.32 7.23 -5.87
N LEU A 180 -17.10 6.17 -6.64
CA LEU A 180 -17.68 4.85 -6.38
C LEU A 180 -17.28 4.26 -5.01
N LEU A 181 -16.09 4.60 -4.51
CA LEU A 181 -15.62 4.11 -3.21
C LEU A 181 -16.41 4.72 -2.05
N ASN A 182 -16.67 6.03 -2.08
CA ASN A 182 -17.46 6.68 -1.03
C ASN A 182 -18.90 6.16 -0.99
N ILE A 183 -19.44 5.78 -2.15
CA ILE A 183 -20.77 5.19 -2.26
C ILE A 183 -20.77 3.81 -1.59
N ALA A 184 -19.80 2.94 -1.92
CA ALA A 184 -19.69 1.59 -1.34
C ALA A 184 -19.42 1.62 0.17
N GLU A 185 -18.56 2.53 0.65
CA GLU A 185 -18.24 2.66 2.08
C GLU A 185 -19.39 3.24 2.90
N THR A 186 -20.18 4.16 2.34
CA THR A 186 -21.32 4.80 3.03
C THR A 186 -22.47 3.84 3.26
N TYR A 187 -22.64 2.85 2.37
CA TYR A 187 -23.76 1.91 2.42
C TYR A 187 -23.41 0.53 2.99
N ASN A 188 -22.16 0.33 3.44
CA ASN A 188 -21.72 -0.93 4.04
C ASN A 188 -22.24 -1.07 5.49
N GLY A 189 -23.28 -1.85 5.70
CA GLY A 189 -23.65 -2.36 7.02
C GLY A 189 -25.00 -1.93 7.59
N CYS A 190 -25.91 -1.36 6.81
CA CYS A 190 -27.23 -0.95 7.30
C CYS A 190 -28.39 -1.65 6.59
N SER A 191 -29.46 -1.96 7.33
CA SER A 191 -30.73 -2.51 6.79
C SER A 191 -31.47 -1.57 5.81
N HIS A 192 -31.01 -0.34 5.69
CA HIS A 192 -31.45 0.65 4.71
C HIS A 192 -30.75 0.51 3.34
N GLN A 193 -29.89 -0.49 3.17
CA GLN A 193 -29.05 -0.72 1.97
C GLN A 193 -29.87 -0.80 0.67
N ILE A 194 -31.03 -1.46 0.70
CA ILE A 194 -31.82 -1.70 -0.51
C ILE A 194 -32.33 -0.38 -1.11
N LYS A 195 -32.90 0.51 -0.29
CA LYS A 195 -33.38 1.82 -0.77
C LYS A 195 -32.25 2.74 -1.23
N GLY A 196 -31.11 2.67 -0.55
CA GLY A 196 -29.92 3.42 -0.94
C GLY A 196 -29.34 2.95 -2.29
N ILE A 197 -29.33 1.66 -2.54
CA ILE A 197 -28.84 1.08 -3.79
C ILE A 197 -29.76 1.41 -4.96
N GLU A 198 -31.08 1.28 -4.79
CA GLU A 198 -32.07 1.68 -5.81
C GLU A 198 -31.96 3.17 -6.16
N TYR A 199 -31.74 4.02 -5.16
CA TYR A 199 -31.47 5.44 -5.39
C TYR A 199 -30.18 5.66 -6.19
N LEU A 200 -29.11 4.91 -5.88
CA LEU A 200 -27.83 5.00 -6.57
C LEU A 200 -27.90 4.46 -8.00
N GLU A 201 -28.59 3.33 -8.22
CA GLU A 201 -28.85 2.82 -9.56
C GLU A 201 -29.53 3.87 -10.41
N LYS A 202 -30.60 4.49 -9.88
CA LYS A 202 -31.31 5.56 -10.56
C LYS A 202 -30.39 6.74 -10.88
N LYS A 203 -29.61 7.19 -9.90
CA LYS A 203 -28.68 8.32 -10.10
C LYS A 203 -27.55 8.02 -11.07
N LEU A 204 -26.94 6.83 -10.99
CA LEU A 204 -25.89 6.41 -11.90
C LEU A 204 -26.43 6.23 -13.34
N THR A 205 -27.64 5.72 -13.50
CA THR A 205 -28.30 5.60 -14.81
C THR A 205 -28.67 6.96 -15.39
N GLU A 206 -29.12 7.92 -14.56
CA GLU A 206 -29.36 9.30 -14.97
C GLU A 206 -28.06 10.00 -15.45
N LEU A 207 -26.94 9.73 -14.78
CA LEU A 207 -25.62 10.33 -15.09
C LEU A 207 -24.92 9.65 -16.27
N ASP A 208 -25.09 8.35 -16.43
CA ASP A 208 -24.53 7.55 -17.51
C ASP A 208 -25.57 6.60 -18.11
N PRO A 209 -26.31 7.06 -19.14
CA PRO A 209 -27.29 6.23 -19.82
C PRO A 209 -26.70 4.98 -20.51
N SER A 210 -25.37 4.96 -20.77
CA SER A 210 -24.69 3.78 -21.33
C SER A 210 -24.63 2.61 -20.34
N GLY A 211 -24.80 2.89 -19.05
CA GLY A 211 -24.72 1.93 -17.96
C GLY A 211 -23.33 1.39 -17.65
N GLU A 212 -22.27 1.93 -18.25
CA GLU A 212 -20.90 1.44 -18.01
C GLU A 212 -20.45 1.73 -16.57
N VAL A 213 -20.76 2.93 -16.06
CA VAL A 213 -20.45 3.29 -14.66
C VAL A 213 -21.20 2.39 -13.71
N LEU A 214 -22.46 2.06 -14.02
CA LEU A 214 -23.26 1.16 -13.22
C LEU A 214 -22.69 -0.26 -13.21
N ARG A 215 -22.28 -0.79 -14.38
CA ARG A 215 -21.61 -2.09 -14.50
C ARG A 215 -20.32 -2.15 -13.69
N GLN A 216 -19.50 -1.12 -13.74
CA GLN A 216 -18.25 -1.04 -12.98
C GLN A 216 -18.50 -0.94 -11.48
N PHE A 217 -19.53 -0.19 -11.06
CA PHE A 217 -19.96 -0.13 -9.67
C PHE A 217 -20.34 -1.52 -9.15
N PHE A 218 -21.16 -2.28 -9.87
CA PHE A 218 -21.57 -3.62 -9.44
C PHE A 218 -20.42 -4.64 -9.48
N ARG A 219 -19.50 -4.56 -10.44
CA ARG A 219 -18.28 -5.38 -10.43
C ARG A 219 -17.47 -5.13 -9.16
N TYR A 220 -17.27 -3.87 -8.80
CA TYR A 220 -16.57 -3.51 -7.59
C TYR A 220 -17.32 -3.97 -6.34
N TRP A 221 -18.62 -3.72 -6.26
CA TRP A 221 -19.47 -4.14 -5.15
C TRP A 221 -19.44 -5.64 -4.92
N ASN A 222 -19.57 -6.44 -5.98
CA ASN A 222 -19.54 -7.89 -5.92
C ASN A 222 -18.15 -8.46 -5.59
N SER A 223 -17.07 -7.69 -5.79
CA SER A 223 -15.70 -8.07 -5.41
C SER A 223 -15.40 -7.80 -3.94
N THR A 224 -16.28 -7.12 -3.20
CA THR A 224 -16.10 -6.84 -1.78
C THR A 224 -16.76 -7.91 -0.91
N PRO A 225 -16.19 -8.29 0.25
CA PRO A 225 -16.77 -9.32 1.13
C PRO A 225 -18.19 -9.01 1.59
N SER A 226 -18.54 -7.72 1.68
CA SER A 226 -19.88 -7.25 2.02
C SER A 226 -20.91 -7.42 0.89
N GLY A 227 -20.45 -7.56 -0.35
CA GLY A 227 -21.29 -7.88 -1.51
C GLY A 227 -21.63 -9.37 -1.63
N LEU A 228 -20.91 -10.23 -0.90
CA LEU A 228 -21.13 -11.67 -0.89
C LEU A 228 -22.44 -11.98 -0.14
N GLY A 229 -23.50 -12.28 -0.88
CA GLY A 229 -24.83 -12.61 -0.33
C GLY A 229 -25.91 -11.55 -0.57
N SER A 230 -25.57 -10.42 -1.20
CA SER A 230 -26.54 -9.40 -1.59
C SER A 230 -27.50 -9.92 -2.69
N PRO A 231 -28.83 -9.65 -2.59
CA PRO A 231 -29.79 -10.00 -3.64
C PRO A 231 -29.50 -9.36 -5.00
N LEU A 232 -28.62 -8.36 -5.06
CA LEU A 232 -28.18 -7.70 -6.29
C LEU A 232 -27.22 -8.55 -7.14
N ARG A 233 -26.61 -9.58 -6.58
CA ARG A 233 -25.74 -10.51 -7.30
C ARG A 233 -26.41 -11.20 -8.47
N ARG A 234 -27.75 -11.35 -8.41
CA ARG A 234 -28.55 -12.02 -9.46
C ARG A 234 -28.86 -11.16 -10.68
N LYS A 235 -28.64 -9.84 -10.61
CA LYS A 235 -28.98 -8.90 -11.72
C LYS A 235 -27.81 -8.59 -12.67
N VAL A 236 -26.60 -9.08 -12.39
CA VAL A 236 -25.39 -8.70 -13.15
C VAL A 236 -24.74 -9.87 -13.89
N ASP A 237 -25.26 -11.08 -13.76
CA ASP A 237 -24.88 -12.19 -14.65
C ASP A 237 -25.62 -12.06 -15.99
N PRO A 238 -24.90 -12.15 -17.13
CA PRO A 238 -25.47 -12.00 -18.46
C PRO A 238 -26.44 -13.13 -18.81
#